data_4ee0845963fa738301be036ca21ce5f7
#
_entry.id   4ee0845963fa738301be036ca21ce5f7
#
_cell.length_a   1.000
_cell.length_b   1.000
_cell.length_c   1.000
_cell.angle_alpha   90.00
_cell.angle_beta   90.00
_cell.angle_gamma   90.00
#
_symmetry.space_group_name_H-M   'P 1'
#
loop_
_entity.id
_entity.type
_entity.pdbx_description
1 polymer ?
#
loop_
_entity_poly.entity_id
_entity_poly.type
_entity_poly.pdbx_seq_one_letter_code
_entity_poly.pdbx_strand_id
1 'polypeptide(L)'
;MSKQIKQNFNSGDLEKYRTALEYARKSKQSFQIVSTGLSRKIIMPNGYKLNYFGRKGAQNLVEGAFLVMMVRREIDAYIEKNGTPPQVEPTQVQTFNFTAIRKVLSGKRKPIVGVDINACYWFVAHKLGYISDTLFERGLNTKKKKGLLIAIGCLNKLPMIKTYQDGVCIDTSFDTAQHQMYSPFYWNIIYHTHQLMIDSFKVFGDDWYMFLTDCLFVSIDRMKDAQEFLKEKGFFYKNHTIEFKTFDAKNITWFDYKDMKIKTMYAGSRDIYFFEKVYDEKQRATEVAH
;
A
#
# COMPACT_ATOMS: atom_id res chain seq x y z
N MET A 1 -42.12 -3.08 -21.40
CA MET A 1 -40.71 -3.01 -20.97
C MET A 1 -40.67 -2.42 -19.58
N SER A 2 -40.54 -3.23 -18.52
CA SER A 2 -40.45 -2.76 -17.14
C SER A 2 -39.06 -2.11 -16.93
N LYS A 3 -39.06 -0.84 -16.53
CA LYS A 3 -37.83 -0.16 -16.11
C LYS A 3 -37.23 -0.93 -14.93
N GLN A 4 -36.15 -1.67 -15.16
CA GLN A 4 -35.34 -2.26 -14.09
C GLN A 4 -34.80 -1.12 -13.22
N ILE A 5 -35.37 -0.94 -12.06
CA ILE A 5 -34.84 -0.02 -11.07
C ILE A 5 -33.56 -0.64 -10.52
N LYS A 6 -32.42 -0.14 -11.00
CA LYS A 6 -31.09 -0.49 -10.41
C LYS A 6 -31.03 0.10 -9.00
N GLN A 7 -31.41 -0.68 -8.02
CA GLN A 7 -31.28 -0.26 -6.62
C GLN A 7 -29.90 -0.63 -6.12
N ASN A 8 -29.05 0.37 -5.93
CA ASN A 8 -27.75 0.22 -5.27
C ASN A 8 -27.89 0.72 -3.84
N PHE A 9 -27.75 -0.17 -2.86
CA PHE A 9 -27.75 0.19 -1.44
C PHE A 9 -26.35 0.06 -0.86
N ASN A 10 -25.93 1.09 -0.13
CA ASN A 10 -24.72 1.07 0.68
C ASN A 10 -25.11 0.95 2.15
N SER A 11 -24.63 -0.04 2.86
CA SER A 11 -24.93 -0.22 4.27
C SER A 11 -23.66 -0.49 5.09
N GLY A 12 -23.51 0.24 6.19
CA GLY A 12 -22.59 -0.08 7.28
C GLY A 12 -23.19 -1.06 8.28
N ASP A 13 -24.47 -1.42 8.11
CA ASP A 13 -25.25 -2.24 9.00
C ASP A 13 -25.09 -3.72 8.68
N LEU A 14 -24.49 -4.48 9.62
CA LEU A 14 -24.26 -5.91 9.46
C LEU A 14 -25.58 -6.69 9.44
N GLU A 15 -26.60 -6.25 10.17
CA GLU A 15 -27.90 -6.92 10.20
C GLU A 15 -28.62 -6.82 8.88
N LYS A 16 -28.64 -5.65 8.27
CA LYS A 16 -29.16 -5.48 6.90
C LYS A 16 -28.45 -6.37 5.89
N TYR A 17 -27.13 -6.50 6.03
CA TYR A 17 -26.38 -7.41 5.17
C TYR A 17 -26.76 -8.87 5.40
N ARG A 18 -26.87 -9.30 6.65
CA ARG A 18 -27.29 -10.67 7.01
C ARG A 18 -28.68 -10.99 6.50
N THR A 19 -29.64 -10.08 6.73
CA THR A 19 -31.03 -10.22 6.23
C THR A 19 -31.07 -10.34 4.71
N ALA A 20 -30.30 -9.48 4.00
CA ALA A 20 -30.23 -9.56 2.54
C ALA A 20 -29.59 -10.88 2.05
N LEU A 21 -28.56 -11.37 2.77
CA LEU A 21 -27.91 -12.63 2.46
C LEU A 21 -28.84 -13.83 2.69
N GLU A 22 -29.60 -13.82 3.80
CA GLU A 22 -30.60 -14.86 4.06
C GLU A 22 -31.72 -14.85 3.00
N TYR A 23 -32.22 -13.67 2.65
CA TYR A 23 -33.20 -13.53 1.58
C TYR A 23 -32.66 -14.10 0.26
N ALA A 24 -31.44 -13.73 -0.12
CA ALA A 24 -30.78 -14.23 -1.32
C ALA A 24 -30.68 -15.77 -1.32
N ARG A 25 -30.30 -16.37 -0.18
CA ARG A 25 -30.22 -17.84 -0.04
C ARG A 25 -31.58 -18.54 -0.13
N LYS A 26 -32.61 -17.93 0.48
CA LYS A 26 -33.98 -18.49 0.48
C LYS A 26 -34.71 -18.29 -0.85
N SER A 27 -34.28 -17.35 -1.66
CA SER A 27 -34.95 -17.00 -2.92
C SER A 27 -34.86 -18.07 -4.02
N LYS A 28 -34.04 -19.11 -3.84
CA LYS A 28 -33.76 -20.15 -4.86
C LYS A 28 -33.26 -19.58 -6.19
N GLN A 29 -32.80 -18.35 -6.20
CA GLN A 29 -32.22 -17.69 -7.37
C GLN A 29 -30.69 -17.74 -7.27
N SER A 30 -30.04 -17.74 -8.44
CA SER A 30 -28.59 -17.55 -8.51
C SER A 30 -28.25 -16.14 -8.00
N PHE A 31 -27.19 -16.00 -7.23
CA PHE A 31 -26.68 -14.71 -6.80
C PHE A 31 -25.15 -14.77 -6.63
N GLN A 32 -24.52 -13.59 -6.63
CA GLN A 32 -23.08 -13.50 -6.44
C GLN A 32 -22.73 -12.69 -5.18
N ILE A 33 -21.67 -13.10 -4.51
CA ILE A 33 -21.03 -12.31 -3.46
C ILE A 33 -19.63 -11.91 -3.95
N VAL A 34 -19.42 -10.63 -4.19
CA VAL A 34 -18.11 -10.08 -4.52
C VAL A 34 -17.49 -9.57 -3.23
N SER A 35 -16.37 -10.17 -2.83
CA SER A 35 -15.65 -9.82 -1.60
C SER A 35 -14.32 -9.15 -1.94
N THR A 36 -14.04 -8.05 -1.24
CA THR A 36 -12.71 -7.44 -1.17
C THR A 36 -12.33 -7.36 0.31
N GLY A 37 -11.08 -7.16 0.65
CA GLY A 37 -10.65 -7.06 2.05
C GLY A 37 -11.42 -6.03 2.91
N LEU A 38 -12.12 -5.08 2.26
CA LEU A 38 -12.83 -3.97 2.92
C LEU A 38 -14.36 -4.02 2.74
N SER A 39 -14.87 -4.77 1.79
CA SER A 39 -16.31 -4.77 1.46
C SER A 39 -16.80 -6.12 0.97
N ARG A 40 -18.10 -6.33 1.13
CA ARG A 40 -18.85 -7.45 0.54
C ARG A 40 -20.05 -6.89 -0.22
N LYS A 41 -20.26 -7.39 -1.42
CA LYS A 41 -21.36 -6.95 -2.30
C LYS A 41 -22.18 -8.16 -2.70
N ILE A 42 -23.48 -8.14 -2.40
CA ILE A 42 -24.44 -9.10 -2.91
C ILE A 42 -24.99 -8.57 -4.24
N ILE A 43 -25.00 -9.40 -5.26
CA ILE A 43 -25.53 -9.08 -6.59
C ILE A 43 -26.59 -10.13 -6.94
N MET A 44 -27.84 -9.69 -7.12
CA MET A 44 -28.96 -10.54 -7.51
C MET A 44 -29.23 -10.44 -9.02
N PRO A 45 -29.82 -11.48 -9.65
CA PRO A 45 -30.12 -11.49 -11.10
C PRO A 45 -31.08 -10.36 -11.50
N ASN A 46 -31.96 -9.93 -10.61
CA ASN A 46 -32.90 -8.82 -10.84
C ASN A 46 -32.24 -7.43 -10.79
N GLY A 47 -30.90 -7.37 -10.72
CA GLY A 47 -30.13 -6.12 -10.65
C GLY A 47 -30.02 -5.51 -9.26
N TYR A 48 -30.62 -6.11 -8.22
CA TYR A 48 -30.45 -5.67 -6.83
C TYR A 48 -28.98 -5.83 -6.41
N LYS A 49 -28.41 -4.78 -5.83
CA LYS A 49 -27.02 -4.76 -5.35
C LYS A 49 -26.98 -4.15 -3.95
N LEU A 50 -26.48 -4.91 -2.97
CA LEU A 50 -26.20 -4.42 -1.62
C LEU A 50 -24.70 -4.44 -1.35
N ASN A 51 -24.13 -3.28 -1.08
CA ASN A 51 -22.75 -3.17 -0.63
C ASN A 51 -22.71 -3.07 0.90
N TYR A 52 -21.97 -3.94 1.55
CA TYR A 52 -21.70 -3.89 2.97
C TYR A 52 -20.24 -3.51 3.19
N PHE A 53 -20.03 -2.52 4.04
CA PHE A 53 -18.74 -2.06 4.50
C PHE A 53 -18.75 -2.21 6.02
N GLY A 54 -17.86 -2.96 6.63
CA GLY A 54 -17.83 -3.13 8.08
C GLY A 54 -17.83 -1.80 8.84
N ARG A 55 -18.24 -1.81 10.11
CA ARG A 55 -18.39 -0.60 10.97
C ARG A 55 -17.19 0.36 10.92
N LYS A 56 -15.94 -0.17 10.90
CA LYS A 56 -14.73 0.64 10.75
C LYS A 56 -14.54 1.17 9.33
N GLY A 57 -15.12 0.52 8.32
CA GLY A 57 -15.10 0.93 6.93
C GLY A 57 -16.04 2.08 6.63
N ALA A 58 -17.26 2.07 7.20
CA ALA A 58 -18.32 3.01 6.84
C ALA A 58 -17.96 4.48 7.14
N GLN A 59 -17.29 4.75 8.26
CA GLN A 59 -16.87 6.12 8.61
C GLN A 59 -15.70 6.65 7.78
N ASN A 60 -14.84 5.75 7.25
CA ASN A 60 -13.69 6.12 6.42
C ASN A 60 -14.02 6.12 4.92
N LEU A 61 -15.18 5.58 4.55
CA LEU A 61 -15.53 5.23 3.17
C LEU A 61 -16.12 6.37 2.37
N VAL A 62 -16.80 7.33 2.97
CA VAL A 62 -17.46 8.39 2.20
C VAL A 62 -16.40 9.22 1.46
N GLU A 63 -15.34 9.66 2.14
CA GLU A 63 -14.25 10.40 1.51
C GLU A 63 -13.30 9.47 0.72
N GLY A 64 -12.97 8.29 1.27
CA GLY A 64 -12.11 7.33 0.60
C GLY A 64 -12.74 6.73 -0.66
N ALA A 65 -14.04 6.44 -0.68
CA ALA A 65 -14.74 5.94 -1.86
C ALA A 65 -14.73 6.95 -3.01
N PHE A 66 -14.86 8.23 -2.69
CA PHE A 66 -14.76 9.30 -3.68
C PHE A 66 -13.35 9.31 -4.32
N LEU A 67 -12.30 9.31 -3.50
CA LEU A 67 -10.92 9.29 -4.00
C LEU A 67 -10.62 8.03 -4.83
N VAL A 68 -11.10 6.85 -4.42
CA VAL A 68 -11.00 5.61 -5.21
C VAL A 68 -11.63 5.77 -6.58
N MET A 69 -12.84 6.34 -6.63
CA MET A 69 -13.55 6.56 -7.89
C MET A 69 -12.80 7.52 -8.81
N MET A 70 -12.28 8.62 -8.25
CA MET A 70 -11.54 9.62 -9.02
C MET A 70 -10.20 9.09 -9.53
N VAL A 71 -9.43 8.38 -8.68
CA VAL A 71 -8.17 7.74 -9.10
C VAL A 71 -8.42 6.76 -10.25
N ARG A 72 -9.43 5.92 -10.15
CA ARG A 72 -9.76 4.99 -11.24
C ARG A 72 -10.11 5.71 -12.53
N ARG A 73 -10.95 6.74 -12.45
CA ARG A 73 -11.33 7.53 -13.62
C ARG A 73 -10.11 8.16 -14.33
N GLU A 74 -9.17 8.68 -13.56
CA GLU A 74 -7.96 9.29 -14.13
C GLU A 74 -7.00 8.23 -14.69
N ILE A 75 -6.91 7.06 -14.04
CA ILE A 75 -6.15 5.93 -14.59
C ILE A 75 -6.80 5.38 -15.86
N ASP A 76 -8.13 5.28 -15.93
CA ASP A 76 -8.82 4.88 -17.15
C ASP A 76 -8.49 5.85 -18.31
N ALA A 77 -8.52 7.16 -18.05
CA ALA A 77 -8.11 8.16 -19.03
C ALA A 77 -6.61 8.08 -19.40
N TYR A 78 -5.75 7.74 -18.43
CA TYR A 78 -4.33 7.50 -18.68
C TYR A 78 -4.13 6.28 -19.59
N ILE A 79 -4.85 5.17 -19.34
CA ILE A 79 -4.77 3.95 -20.16
C ILE A 79 -5.21 4.23 -21.59
N GLU A 80 -6.30 4.97 -21.77
CA GLU A 80 -6.79 5.36 -23.10
C GLU A 80 -5.74 6.15 -23.90
N LYS A 81 -4.97 7.01 -23.23
CA LYS A 81 -3.97 7.87 -23.87
C LYS A 81 -2.61 7.20 -24.04
N ASN A 82 -2.14 6.47 -23.04
CA ASN A 82 -0.75 6.02 -22.93
C ASN A 82 -0.59 4.49 -22.88
N GLY A 83 -1.68 3.75 -22.72
CA GLY A 83 -1.65 2.32 -22.42
C GLY A 83 -1.36 2.04 -20.94
N THR A 84 -1.31 0.75 -20.60
CA THR A 84 -0.96 0.28 -19.27
C THR A 84 0.56 0.31 -19.09
N PRO A 85 1.09 0.80 -17.96
CA PRO A 85 2.52 0.78 -17.71
C PRO A 85 3.05 -0.67 -17.65
N PRO A 86 4.34 -0.91 -17.95
CA PRO A 86 4.94 -2.23 -17.83
C PRO A 86 4.69 -2.84 -16.46
N GLN A 87 4.41 -4.13 -16.43
CA GLN A 87 4.31 -4.85 -15.18
C GLN A 87 5.70 -4.93 -14.54
N VAL A 88 5.74 -4.61 -13.26
CA VAL A 88 6.96 -4.69 -12.46
C VAL A 88 6.94 -5.99 -11.68
N GLU A 89 7.96 -6.84 -11.86
CA GLU A 89 8.08 -8.10 -11.13
C GLU A 89 8.66 -7.87 -9.73
N PRO A 90 8.16 -8.57 -8.70
CA PRO A 90 8.72 -8.49 -7.36
C PRO A 90 10.09 -9.16 -7.30
N THR A 91 11.05 -8.49 -6.68
CA THR A 91 12.33 -9.06 -6.30
C THR A 91 12.50 -9.05 -4.79
N GLN A 92 13.23 -10.02 -4.25
CA GLN A 92 13.53 -10.06 -2.81
C GLN A 92 14.59 -9.02 -2.46
N VAL A 93 14.33 -8.22 -1.42
CA VAL A 93 15.21 -7.13 -1.03
C VAL A 93 15.48 -7.12 0.45
N GLN A 94 16.73 -6.94 0.79
CA GLN A 94 17.16 -6.55 2.12
C GLN A 94 16.88 -5.06 2.36
N THR A 95 15.93 -4.77 3.27
CA THR A 95 15.59 -3.40 3.65
C THR A 95 16.44 -2.86 4.78
N PHE A 96 17.52 -3.56 5.17
CA PHE A 96 18.37 -3.29 6.32
C PHE A 96 19.83 -3.31 5.95
N ASN A 97 20.59 -2.35 6.48
CA ASN A 97 22.05 -2.40 6.50
C ASN A 97 22.50 -3.13 7.78
N PHE A 98 22.67 -4.45 7.68
CA PHE A 98 23.03 -5.29 8.83
C PHE A 98 24.35 -4.86 9.47
N THR A 99 25.35 -4.48 8.67
CA THR A 99 26.66 -4.04 9.15
C THR A 99 26.54 -2.75 9.97
N ALA A 100 25.82 -1.76 9.46
CA ALA A 100 25.61 -0.49 10.15
C ALA A 100 24.82 -0.69 11.46
N ILE A 101 23.77 -1.52 11.45
CA ILE A 101 22.96 -1.83 12.63
C ILE A 101 23.80 -2.54 13.71
N ARG A 102 24.63 -3.52 13.33
CA ARG A 102 25.53 -4.20 14.26
C ARG A 102 26.55 -3.24 14.88
N LYS A 103 27.14 -2.34 14.09
CA LYS A 103 28.04 -1.29 14.60
C LYS A 103 27.34 -0.41 15.66
N VAL A 104 26.10 -0.02 15.44
CA VAL A 104 25.32 0.76 16.40
C VAL A 104 25.03 -0.02 17.69
N LEU A 105 24.69 -1.30 17.59
CA LEU A 105 24.39 -2.15 18.74
C LEU A 105 25.64 -2.49 19.59
N SER A 106 26.82 -2.61 18.96
CA SER A 106 28.09 -2.90 19.65
C SER A 106 28.81 -1.66 20.18
N GLY A 107 28.45 -0.47 19.71
CA GLY A 107 29.07 0.80 20.10
C GLY A 107 28.27 1.62 21.11
N LYS A 108 28.66 2.89 21.29
CA LYS A 108 27.82 3.86 21.97
C LYS A 108 26.55 4.08 21.15
N ARG A 109 25.41 3.69 21.71
CA ARG A 109 24.10 3.81 21.05
C ARG A 109 23.80 5.26 20.73
N LYS A 110 23.82 5.62 19.45
CA LYS A 110 23.34 6.92 18.98
C LYS A 110 21.86 6.82 18.62
N PRO A 111 21.07 7.88 18.88
CA PRO A 111 19.71 7.95 18.36
C PRO A 111 19.70 7.85 16.84
N ILE A 112 18.67 7.19 16.32
CA ILE A 112 18.43 7.03 14.88
C ILE A 112 17.17 7.81 14.56
N VAL A 113 17.20 8.53 13.45
CA VAL A 113 16.05 9.27 12.99
C VAL A 113 15.38 8.56 11.83
N GLY A 114 14.06 8.39 11.93
CA GLY A 114 13.18 8.03 10.81
C GLY A 114 12.67 9.30 10.16
N VAL A 115 12.91 9.45 8.87
CA VAL A 115 12.35 10.53 8.04
C VAL A 115 11.25 9.90 7.17
N ASP A 116 10.00 10.10 7.59
CA ASP A 116 8.81 9.46 7.08
C ASP A 116 8.12 10.37 6.04
N ILE A 117 8.00 9.92 4.81
CA ILE A 117 7.41 10.71 3.72
C ILE A 117 5.90 10.80 3.91
N ASN A 118 5.37 12.01 3.92
CA ASN A 118 3.94 12.22 4.02
C ASN A 118 3.25 11.84 2.71
N ALA A 119 2.27 10.92 2.77
CA ALA A 119 1.48 10.50 1.63
C ALA A 119 2.32 10.06 0.41
N CYS A 120 3.43 9.33 0.63
CA CYS A 120 4.43 8.97 -0.37
C CYS A 120 3.81 8.42 -1.66
N TYR A 121 2.97 7.40 -1.58
CA TYR A 121 2.34 6.79 -2.77
C TYR A 121 1.46 7.74 -3.56
N TRP A 122 0.84 8.72 -2.87
CA TRP A 122 0.04 9.76 -3.51
C TRP A 122 0.92 10.71 -4.32
N PHE A 123 2.04 11.15 -3.73
CA PHE A 123 3.04 11.95 -4.42
C PHE A 123 3.66 11.22 -5.63
N VAL A 124 4.01 9.95 -5.46
CA VAL A 124 4.58 9.15 -6.55
C VAL A 124 3.57 8.96 -7.67
N ALA A 125 2.30 8.68 -7.36
CA ALA A 125 1.24 8.58 -8.36
C ALA A 125 1.09 9.87 -9.17
N HIS A 126 1.17 11.03 -8.51
CA HIS A 126 1.14 12.34 -9.16
C HIS A 126 2.37 12.56 -10.05
N LYS A 127 3.57 12.29 -9.55
CA LYS A 127 4.81 12.43 -10.35
C LYS A 127 4.84 11.56 -11.59
N LEU A 128 4.21 10.39 -11.55
CA LEU A 128 4.06 9.49 -12.69
C LEU A 128 2.94 9.91 -13.66
N GLY A 129 2.21 10.98 -13.35
CA GLY A 129 1.10 11.45 -14.14
C GLY A 129 -0.15 10.58 -14.07
N TYR A 130 -0.25 9.69 -13.07
CA TYR A 130 -1.41 8.80 -12.88
C TYR A 130 -2.60 9.51 -12.24
N ILE A 131 -2.34 10.63 -11.58
CA ILE A 131 -3.36 11.53 -11.03
C ILE A 131 -3.00 12.98 -11.38
N SER A 132 -4.02 13.78 -11.68
CA SER A 132 -3.89 15.20 -12.02
C SER A 132 -3.54 16.07 -10.82
N ASP A 133 -3.03 17.29 -11.08
CA ASP A 133 -2.77 18.32 -10.05
C ASP A 133 -4.02 18.56 -9.20
N THR A 134 -5.18 18.68 -9.85
CA THR A 134 -6.47 18.92 -9.16
C THR A 134 -6.82 17.79 -8.19
N LEU A 135 -6.67 16.54 -8.62
CA LEU A 135 -6.93 15.39 -7.74
C LEU A 135 -5.86 15.26 -6.66
N PHE A 136 -4.61 15.54 -6.99
CA PHE A 136 -3.50 15.53 -6.05
C PHE A 136 -3.73 16.52 -4.89
N GLU A 137 -4.01 17.78 -5.18
CA GLU A 137 -4.28 18.82 -4.17
C GLU A 137 -5.52 18.48 -3.34
N ARG A 138 -6.59 18.02 -3.98
CA ARG A 138 -7.79 17.57 -3.29
C ARG A 138 -7.50 16.44 -2.29
N GLY A 139 -6.65 15.51 -2.66
CA GLY A 139 -6.20 14.42 -1.79
C GLY A 139 -5.44 14.95 -0.58
N LEU A 140 -4.49 15.87 -0.77
CA LEU A 140 -3.71 16.47 0.31
C LEU A 140 -4.58 17.25 1.31
N ASN A 141 -5.65 17.89 0.83
CA ASN A 141 -6.59 18.66 1.63
C ASN A 141 -7.63 17.78 2.35
N THR A 142 -7.64 16.45 2.11
CA THR A 142 -8.59 15.57 2.81
C THR A 142 -8.23 15.44 4.29
N LYS A 143 -9.25 15.55 5.16
CA LYS A 143 -9.08 15.38 6.61
C LYS A 143 -8.69 13.94 7.00
N LYS A 144 -8.98 12.97 6.14
CA LYS A 144 -8.79 11.54 6.40
C LYS A 144 -7.67 10.95 5.54
N LYS A 145 -6.43 11.08 5.99
CA LYS A 145 -5.23 10.54 5.29
C LYS A 145 -5.32 9.06 4.90
N LYS A 146 -6.10 8.25 5.64
CA LYS A 146 -6.38 6.85 5.25
C LYS A 146 -7.07 6.73 3.89
N GLY A 147 -7.83 7.74 3.46
CA GLY A 147 -8.45 7.77 2.14
C GLY A 147 -7.44 7.68 0.99
N LEU A 148 -6.30 8.33 1.12
CA LEU A 148 -5.21 8.29 0.12
C LEU A 148 -4.62 6.87 -0.02
N LEU A 149 -4.31 6.23 1.12
CA LEU A 149 -3.80 4.87 1.13
C LEU A 149 -4.80 3.88 0.54
N ILE A 150 -6.10 4.05 0.87
CA ILE A 150 -7.18 3.22 0.31
C ILE A 150 -7.31 3.44 -1.19
N ALA A 151 -7.22 4.66 -1.67
CA ALA A 151 -7.37 4.98 -3.08
C ALA A 151 -6.27 4.30 -3.93
N ILE A 152 -5.02 4.40 -3.52
CA ILE A 152 -3.90 3.72 -4.20
C ILE A 152 -3.97 2.21 -3.98
N GLY A 153 -4.19 1.72 -2.75
CA GLY A 153 -4.30 0.29 -2.45
C GLY A 153 -5.43 -0.43 -3.18
N CYS A 154 -6.47 0.31 -3.59
CA CYS A 154 -7.57 -0.25 -4.39
C CYS A 154 -7.16 -0.64 -5.81
N LEU A 155 -6.04 -0.13 -6.32
CA LEU A 155 -5.52 -0.51 -7.64
C LEU A 155 -5.01 -1.95 -7.66
N ASN A 156 -4.49 -2.45 -6.54
CA ASN A 156 -3.99 -3.84 -6.42
C ASN A 156 -5.02 -4.81 -5.83
N LYS A 157 -6.31 -4.51 -5.93
CA LYS A 157 -7.34 -5.43 -5.44
C LYS A 157 -7.59 -6.56 -6.41
N LEU A 158 -7.65 -7.77 -5.87
CA LEU A 158 -8.12 -8.97 -6.55
C LEU A 158 -9.46 -9.38 -5.91
N PRO A 159 -10.61 -8.93 -6.46
CA PRO A 159 -11.91 -9.26 -5.90
C PRO A 159 -12.20 -10.76 -6.03
N MET A 160 -12.62 -11.41 -4.94
CA MET A 160 -13.11 -12.78 -4.95
C MET A 160 -14.61 -12.78 -5.22
N ILE A 161 -15.03 -13.55 -6.21
CA ILE A 161 -16.43 -13.72 -6.62
C ILE A 161 -16.88 -15.12 -6.22
N LYS A 162 -17.91 -15.21 -5.40
CA LYS A 162 -18.58 -16.48 -5.08
C LYS A 162 -19.96 -16.48 -5.70
N THR A 163 -20.23 -17.49 -6.52
CA THR A 163 -21.53 -17.70 -7.15
C THR A 163 -22.31 -18.75 -6.37
N TYR A 164 -23.56 -18.44 -6.07
CA TYR A 164 -24.47 -19.31 -5.33
C TYR A 164 -25.66 -19.68 -6.20
N GLN A 165 -26.10 -20.92 -6.08
CA GLN A 165 -27.36 -21.41 -6.64
C GLN A 165 -28.08 -22.24 -5.57
N ASP A 166 -29.37 -22.02 -5.39
CA ASP A 166 -30.19 -22.69 -4.36
C ASP A 166 -29.57 -22.59 -2.93
N GLY A 167 -28.88 -21.48 -2.65
CA GLY A 167 -28.20 -21.23 -1.36
C GLY A 167 -26.86 -21.91 -1.21
N VAL A 168 -26.44 -22.77 -2.13
CA VAL A 168 -25.14 -23.47 -2.14
C VAL A 168 -24.13 -22.69 -2.98
N CYS A 169 -22.91 -22.57 -2.49
CA CYS A 169 -21.81 -21.98 -3.27
C CYS A 169 -21.36 -23.00 -4.33
N ILE A 170 -21.59 -22.67 -5.61
CA ILE A 170 -21.26 -23.54 -6.74
C ILE A 170 -19.96 -23.15 -7.45
N ASP A 171 -19.48 -21.92 -7.26
CA ASP A 171 -18.23 -21.44 -7.85
C ASP A 171 -17.55 -20.41 -6.98
N THR A 172 -16.22 -20.41 -7.04
CA THR A 172 -15.37 -19.37 -6.44
C THR A 172 -14.30 -18.99 -7.46
N SER A 173 -14.35 -17.76 -7.93
CA SER A 173 -13.42 -17.18 -8.90
C SER A 173 -12.88 -15.83 -8.45
N PHE A 174 -11.97 -15.27 -9.24
CA PHE A 174 -11.39 -13.96 -8.98
C PHE A 174 -11.59 -13.04 -10.19
N ASP A 175 -11.86 -11.76 -9.95
CA ASP A 175 -11.91 -10.74 -11.00
C ASP A 175 -10.48 -10.36 -11.43
N THR A 176 -9.89 -11.23 -12.24
CA THR A 176 -8.52 -11.07 -12.72
C THR A 176 -8.42 -9.97 -13.77
N ALA A 177 -9.46 -9.72 -14.56
CA ALA A 177 -9.46 -8.68 -15.59
C ALA A 177 -9.28 -7.29 -14.96
N GLN A 178 -10.05 -6.98 -13.94
CA GLN A 178 -9.90 -5.72 -13.19
C GLN A 178 -8.52 -5.61 -12.51
N HIS A 179 -8.06 -6.70 -11.93
CA HIS A 179 -6.74 -6.74 -11.29
C HIS A 179 -5.61 -6.49 -12.30
N GLN A 180 -5.61 -7.17 -13.44
CA GLN A 180 -4.62 -7.00 -14.49
C GLN A 180 -4.58 -5.58 -15.07
N MET A 181 -5.72 -4.91 -15.14
CA MET A 181 -5.82 -3.54 -15.63
C MET A 181 -5.17 -2.53 -14.69
N TYR A 182 -5.40 -2.64 -13.37
CA TYR A 182 -5.01 -1.61 -12.40
C TYR A 182 -3.78 -1.94 -11.58
N SER A 183 -3.46 -3.22 -11.35
CA SER A 183 -2.33 -3.62 -10.52
C SER A 183 -0.96 -3.13 -11.05
N PRO A 184 -0.71 -3.02 -12.37
CA PRO A 184 0.54 -2.46 -12.86
C PRO A 184 0.81 -1.04 -12.38
N PHE A 185 -0.23 -0.20 -12.24
CA PHE A 185 -0.11 1.16 -11.69
C PHE A 185 0.31 1.14 -10.23
N TYR A 186 -0.33 0.29 -9.42
CA TYR A 186 0.04 0.10 -8.02
C TYR A 186 1.51 -0.31 -7.87
N TRP A 187 1.92 -1.33 -8.59
CA TRP A 187 3.28 -1.86 -8.50
C TRP A 187 4.32 -0.88 -9.03
N ASN A 188 3.96 -0.10 -10.03
CA ASN A 188 4.83 0.97 -10.54
C ASN A 188 5.05 2.07 -9.50
N ILE A 189 4.01 2.45 -8.76
CA ILE A 189 4.11 3.40 -7.64
C ILE A 189 5.03 2.84 -6.54
N ILE A 190 4.87 1.57 -6.17
CA ILE A 190 5.73 0.90 -5.18
C ILE A 190 7.18 0.86 -5.67
N TYR A 191 7.40 0.49 -6.92
CA TYR A 191 8.72 0.46 -7.53
C TYR A 191 9.44 1.81 -7.42
N HIS A 192 8.80 2.90 -7.83
CA HIS A 192 9.40 4.23 -7.75
C HIS A 192 9.63 4.71 -6.31
N THR A 193 8.79 4.31 -5.38
CA THR A 193 9.03 4.54 -3.95
C THR A 193 10.29 3.81 -3.48
N HIS A 194 10.46 2.55 -3.87
CA HIS A 194 11.64 1.77 -3.51
C HIS A 194 12.91 2.31 -4.18
N GLN A 195 12.85 2.75 -5.44
CA GLN A 195 13.99 3.39 -6.10
C GLN A 195 14.47 4.63 -5.34
N LEU A 196 13.55 5.42 -4.81
CA LEU A 196 13.89 6.56 -3.94
C LEU A 196 14.69 6.10 -2.70
N MET A 197 14.28 4.97 -2.07
CA MET A 197 14.98 4.42 -0.91
C MET A 197 16.34 3.83 -1.26
N ILE A 198 16.49 3.22 -2.44
CA ILE A 198 17.78 2.76 -2.97
C ILE A 198 18.73 3.94 -3.22
N ASP A 199 18.22 4.99 -3.83
CA ASP A 199 19.03 6.18 -4.08
C ASP A 199 19.50 6.81 -2.78
N SER A 200 18.66 6.79 -1.73
CA SER A 200 19.06 7.26 -0.40
C SER A 200 20.22 6.42 0.18
N PHE A 201 20.22 5.10 -0.03
CA PHE A 201 21.34 4.25 0.38
C PHE A 201 22.66 4.64 -0.30
N LYS A 202 22.62 4.95 -1.60
CA LYS A 202 23.82 5.42 -2.34
C LYS A 202 24.36 6.73 -1.75
N VAL A 203 23.50 7.61 -1.25
CA VAL A 203 23.86 8.90 -0.67
C VAL A 203 24.41 8.77 0.75
N PHE A 204 23.76 7.95 1.59
CA PHE A 204 24.06 7.89 3.03
C PHE A 204 24.98 6.74 3.42
N GLY A 205 25.15 5.70 2.59
CA GLY A 205 26.09 4.60 2.81
C GLY A 205 25.98 3.96 4.20
N ASP A 206 27.05 4.03 4.99
CA ASP A 206 27.12 3.45 6.34
C ASP A 206 26.19 4.15 7.37
N ASP A 207 25.76 5.36 7.10
CA ASP A 207 24.79 6.09 7.94
C ASP A 207 23.33 5.77 7.60
N TRP A 208 23.09 4.97 6.58
CA TRP A 208 21.78 4.43 6.25
C TRP A 208 21.58 3.08 6.96
N TYR A 209 20.52 2.96 7.74
CA TYR A 209 20.28 1.76 8.54
C TYR A 209 19.20 0.86 7.97
N MET A 210 18.10 1.45 7.57
CA MET A 210 16.98 0.71 6.98
C MET A 210 15.99 1.64 6.29
N PHE A 211 15.04 1.05 5.56
CA PHE A 211 13.79 1.72 5.24
C PHE A 211 12.58 0.83 5.53
N LEU A 212 11.48 1.44 5.86
CA LEU A 212 10.20 0.78 6.09
C LEU A 212 9.14 1.46 5.24
N THR A 213 8.74 0.82 4.16
CA THR A 213 7.73 1.35 3.22
C THR A 213 8.17 2.69 2.60
N ASP A 214 7.89 3.78 3.29
CA ASP A 214 8.11 5.17 2.89
C ASP A 214 8.89 5.97 3.96
N CYS A 215 9.49 5.30 4.92
CA CYS A 215 10.30 5.89 5.97
C CYS A 215 11.76 5.47 5.85
N LEU A 216 12.63 6.45 5.72
CA LEU A 216 14.08 6.30 5.68
C LEU A 216 14.67 6.45 7.08
N PHE A 217 15.53 5.51 7.52
CA PHE A 217 16.20 5.56 8.82
C PHE A 217 17.70 5.76 8.65
N VAL A 218 18.17 6.87 9.18
CA VAL A 218 19.57 7.30 9.10
C VAL A 218 20.14 7.67 10.48
N SER A 219 21.45 7.83 10.57
CA SER A 219 22.11 8.42 11.72
C SER A 219 21.51 9.81 12.05
N ILE A 220 21.37 10.13 13.33
CA ILE A 220 20.87 11.44 13.75
C ILE A 220 21.72 12.59 13.18
N ASP A 221 23.03 12.36 13.01
CA ASP A 221 23.96 13.33 12.46
C ASP A 221 23.65 13.65 10.97
N ARG A 222 22.98 12.74 10.26
CA ARG A 222 22.59 12.88 8.85
C ARG A 222 21.13 13.28 8.66
N MET A 223 20.44 13.64 9.73
CA MET A 223 19.01 13.99 9.68
C MET A 223 18.72 15.13 8.69
N LYS A 224 19.51 16.21 8.75
CA LYS A 224 19.32 17.38 7.87
C LYS A 224 19.54 17.01 6.39
N ASP A 225 20.56 16.23 6.11
CA ASP A 225 20.88 15.80 4.74
C ASP A 225 19.76 14.89 4.19
N ALA A 226 19.19 14.01 5.03
CA ALA A 226 18.06 13.16 4.63
C ALA A 226 16.78 13.99 4.38
N GLN A 227 16.55 15.02 5.14
CA GLN A 227 15.45 15.96 4.93
C GLN A 227 15.63 16.73 3.61
N GLU A 228 16.84 17.23 3.34
CA GLU A 228 17.15 17.96 2.13
C GLU A 228 17.05 17.06 0.90
N PHE A 229 17.60 15.85 0.95
CA PHE A 229 17.44 14.84 -0.08
C PHE A 229 15.98 14.59 -0.48
N LEU A 230 15.06 14.46 0.50
CA LEU A 230 13.64 14.28 0.21
C LEU A 230 12.99 15.56 -0.30
N LYS A 231 13.37 16.72 0.24
CA LYS A 231 12.86 18.03 -0.17
C LYS A 231 13.24 18.35 -1.61
N GLU A 232 14.49 18.11 -2.02
CA GLU A 232 14.94 18.29 -3.41
C GLU A 232 14.14 17.43 -4.39
N LYS A 233 13.71 16.24 -3.95
CA LYS A 233 12.81 15.38 -4.71
C LYS A 233 11.34 15.77 -4.58
N GLY A 234 11.03 16.89 -3.91
CA GLY A 234 9.69 17.46 -3.77
C GLY A 234 8.78 16.73 -2.80
N PHE A 235 9.32 15.97 -1.84
CA PHE A 235 8.51 15.28 -0.83
C PHE A 235 8.39 16.09 0.45
N PHE A 236 7.23 16.03 1.08
CA PHE A 236 7.04 16.46 2.47
C PHE A 236 7.29 15.29 3.41
N TYR A 237 7.85 15.57 4.58
CA TYR A 237 8.25 14.55 5.55
C TYR A 237 7.92 14.97 6.98
N LYS A 238 7.97 14.01 7.86
CA LYS A 238 7.96 14.17 9.31
C LYS A 238 9.03 13.27 9.92
N ASN A 239 9.54 13.64 11.07
CA ASN A 239 10.60 12.88 11.73
C ASN A 239 10.07 12.17 12.97
N HIS A 240 10.71 11.06 13.30
CA HIS A 240 10.59 10.41 14.60
C HIS A 240 11.93 9.75 14.96
N THR A 241 12.15 9.54 16.24
CA THR A 241 13.38 8.91 16.74
C THR A 241 13.10 7.46 17.07
N ILE A 242 14.09 6.61 16.81
CA ILE A 242 14.09 5.21 17.24
C ILE A 242 15.42 4.87 17.92
N GLU A 243 15.42 3.73 18.62
CA GLU A 243 16.64 3.15 19.20
C GLU A 243 16.62 1.64 18.99
N PHE A 244 17.61 1.10 18.28
CA PHE A 244 17.74 -0.35 18.13
C PHE A 244 18.04 -0.99 19.49
N LYS A 245 17.35 -2.08 19.80
CA LYS A 245 17.49 -2.84 21.05
C LYS A 245 18.23 -4.15 20.84
N THR A 246 17.80 -4.93 19.86
CA THR A 246 18.40 -6.22 19.54
C THR A 246 18.40 -6.45 18.04
N PHE A 247 19.35 -7.26 17.61
CA PHE A 247 19.39 -7.82 16.26
C PHE A 247 19.92 -9.24 16.36
N ASP A 248 19.13 -10.20 15.97
CA ASP A 248 19.51 -11.60 15.82
C ASP A 248 19.39 -12.04 14.35
N ALA A 249 19.68 -13.32 14.07
CA ALA A 249 19.64 -13.85 12.71
C ALA A 249 18.26 -13.77 12.03
N LYS A 250 17.21 -13.50 12.79
CA LYS A 250 15.82 -13.54 12.30
C LYS A 250 15.05 -12.23 12.53
N ASN A 251 15.41 -11.48 13.57
CA ASN A 251 14.61 -10.33 14.00
C ASN A 251 15.47 -9.12 14.31
N ILE A 252 14.94 -7.97 13.98
CA ILE A 252 15.41 -6.67 14.45
C ILE A 252 14.35 -6.05 15.36
N THR A 253 14.77 -5.54 16.52
CA THR A 253 13.89 -4.96 17.51
C THR A 253 14.36 -3.54 17.81
N TRP A 254 13.42 -2.60 17.84
CA TRP A 254 13.70 -1.21 18.19
C TRP A 254 12.62 -0.61 19.07
N PHE A 255 12.99 0.39 19.85
CA PHE A 255 12.05 1.25 20.56
C PHE A 255 11.69 2.43 19.65
N ASP A 256 10.40 2.66 19.44
CA ASP A 256 9.89 3.77 18.67
C ASP A 256 9.33 4.83 19.60
N TYR A 257 10.02 5.97 19.69
CA TYR A 257 9.65 7.07 20.57
C TYR A 257 8.36 7.79 20.17
N LYS A 258 7.93 7.68 18.90
CA LYS A 258 6.65 8.24 18.46
C LYS A 258 5.46 7.46 19.01
N ASP A 259 5.55 6.14 18.98
CA ASP A 259 4.49 5.25 19.44
C ASP A 259 4.70 4.78 20.89
N MET A 260 5.83 5.15 21.52
CA MET A 260 6.26 4.75 22.87
C MET A 260 6.17 3.24 23.09
N LYS A 261 6.65 2.45 22.12
CA LYS A 261 6.61 0.99 22.19
C LYS A 261 7.77 0.31 21.46
N ILE A 262 8.02 -0.93 21.87
CA ILE A 262 8.94 -1.82 21.16
C ILE A 262 8.25 -2.35 19.91
N LYS A 263 8.94 -2.26 18.77
CA LYS A 263 8.57 -2.88 17.50
C LYS A 263 9.57 -3.95 17.14
N THR A 264 9.09 -5.03 16.59
CA THR A 264 9.90 -6.14 16.09
C THR A 264 9.54 -6.43 14.66
N MET A 265 10.55 -6.69 13.84
CA MET A 265 10.36 -7.09 12.47
C MET A 265 11.28 -8.26 12.13
N TYR A 266 10.77 -9.16 11.30
CA TYR A 266 11.56 -10.22 10.71
C TYR A 266 12.62 -9.62 9.78
N ALA A 267 13.89 -9.93 10.03
CA ALA A 267 15.04 -9.42 9.30
C ALA A 267 15.42 -10.29 8.08
N GLY A 268 14.61 -11.29 7.75
CA GLY A 268 14.77 -12.08 6.53
C GLY A 268 14.45 -11.27 5.27
N SER A 269 14.82 -11.82 4.12
CA SER A 269 14.47 -11.24 2.83
C SER A 269 12.96 -11.02 2.71
N ARG A 270 12.55 -9.88 2.23
CA ARG A 270 11.17 -9.55 1.88
C ARG A 270 11.02 -9.49 0.39
N ASP A 271 9.88 -9.94 -0.11
CA ASP A 271 9.49 -9.67 -1.48
C ASP A 271 9.26 -8.18 -1.65
N ILE A 272 10.28 -7.49 -2.14
CA ILE A 272 10.24 -6.08 -2.48
C ILE A 272 10.78 -5.93 -3.89
N TYR A 273 10.14 -5.07 -4.67
CA TYR A 273 10.44 -4.90 -6.07
C TYR A 273 11.82 -4.24 -6.31
N PHE A 274 12.73 -4.90 -7.00
CA PHE A 274 13.95 -4.37 -7.63
C PHE A 274 15.20 -4.04 -6.79
N PHE A 275 15.46 -4.71 -5.70
CA PHE A 275 16.68 -4.43 -4.92
C PHE A 275 17.88 -5.38 -5.16
N GLU A 276 17.65 -6.59 -5.65
CA GLU A 276 18.70 -7.62 -5.74
C GLU A 276 19.97 -7.18 -6.50
N LYS A 277 19.82 -6.53 -7.66
CA LYS A 277 20.97 -6.17 -8.49
C LYS A 277 21.95 -5.18 -7.84
N VAL A 278 21.45 -4.22 -7.09
CA VAL A 278 22.30 -3.17 -6.49
C VAL A 278 22.96 -3.63 -5.20
N TYR A 279 22.30 -4.50 -4.44
CA TYR A 279 22.82 -5.03 -3.18
C TYR A 279 23.87 -6.11 -3.41
N ASP A 280 23.64 -7.05 -4.32
CA ASP A 280 24.57 -8.12 -4.69
C ASP A 280 25.88 -7.57 -5.27
N GLU A 281 25.84 -6.53 -6.10
CA GLU A 281 27.04 -5.92 -6.66
C GLU A 281 27.93 -5.28 -5.59
N LYS A 282 27.35 -4.69 -4.54
CA LYS A 282 28.13 -4.09 -3.44
C LYS A 282 28.57 -5.11 -2.40
N GLN A 283 27.79 -6.11 -2.07
CA GLN A 283 28.23 -7.20 -1.18
C GLN A 283 29.36 -8.00 -1.82
N ARG A 284 29.25 -8.34 -3.11
CA ARG A 284 30.35 -9.00 -3.86
C ARG A 284 31.58 -8.11 -3.94
N ALA A 285 31.42 -6.79 -4.13
CA ALA A 285 32.56 -5.86 -4.12
C ALA A 285 33.24 -5.76 -2.75
N THR A 286 32.48 -5.93 -1.65
CA THR A 286 33.01 -5.90 -0.28
C THR A 286 33.62 -7.24 0.14
N GLU A 287 33.08 -8.36 -0.35
CA GLU A 287 33.63 -9.71 -0.12
C GLU A 287 34.89 -10.00 -0.95
N VAL A 288 35.06 -9.35 -2.11
CA VAL A 288 36.26 -9.45 -2.95
C VAL A 288 37.37 -8.51 -2.46
N ALA A 289 37.09 -7.54 -1.59
CA ALA A 289 38.05 -6.61 -1.01
C ALA A 289 38.57 -7.05 0.38
N HIS A 290 38.21 -8.23 0.85
CA HIS A 290 38.75 -8.92 2.02
C HIS A 290 39.29 -10.30 1.65
#